data_1dba14849ccf3ebb8a1336abc12352ce
#
_entry.id   1dba14849ccf3ebb8a1336abc12352ce
#
_cell.length_a   1.000
_cell.length_b   1.000
_cell.length_c   1.000
_cell.angle_alpha   90.00
_cell.angle_beta   90.00
_cell.angle_gamma   90.00
#
_symmetry.space_group_name_H-M   'P 1'
#
loop_
_entity.id
_entity.type
_entity.pdbx_description
1 polymer ?
#
loop_
_entity_poly.entity_id
_entity_poly.type
_entity_poly.pdbx_seq_one_letter_code
_entity_poly.pdbx_strand_id
1 'polypeptide(L)'
;MLGDIQATLYDTFGYLLPGGVFLAALAILFWALYMPQVPLVLAELSVPAYIALLVLAYFLGHLNQALGNMLVKLLRPPEEAVLSKGQPESMPYDLVQLAQVKASEMLGVDLKEMSPEWLFRICDETMVQRGSCTDREVYQYREGFYRGVTISLLVLAMALIVRAVIPGTSLRIATSVQVLSTLTLLFFIILSIAGAWLTFRRYRRFSRYRVTHAILGFLVLQEQKQTEK
;
A
#
# COMPACT_ATOMS: atom_id res chain seq x y z
N MET A 1 20.11 16.56 -1.66
CA MET A 1 20.88 15.48 -2.34
C MET A 1 20.66 14.09 -1.72
N LEU A 2 20.97 13.84 -0.45
CA LEU A 2 20.67 12.53 0.19
C LEU A 2 19.18 12.23 0.26
N GLY A 3 18.34 13.23 0.56
CA GLY A 3 16.88 13.08 0.58
C GLY A 3 16.27 12.70 -0.78
N ASP A 4 16.79 13.29 -1.86
CA ASP A 4 16.28 13.03 -3.22
C ASP A 4 16.62 11.60 -3.67
N ILE A 5 17.83 11.11 -3.32
CA ILE A 5 18.22 9.71 -3.61
C ILE A 5 17.34 8.74 -2.80
N GLN A 6 17.08 9.04 -1.55
CA GLN A 6 16.25 8.22 -0.69
C GLN A 6 14.80 8.16 -1.20
N ALA A 7 14.21 9.29 -1.59
CA ALA A 7 12.89 9.36 -2.19
C ALA A 7 12.81 8.53 -3.49
N THR A 8 13.79 8.69 -4.38
CA THR A 8 13.84 7.94 -5.64
C THR A 8 13.97 6.43 -5.43
N LEU A 9 14.79 5.99 -4.46
CA LEU A 9 14.91 4.57 -4.12
C LEU A 9 13.61 4.03 -3.54
N TYR A 10 12.98 4.75 -2.61
CA TYR A 10 11.69 4.34 -2.05
C TYR A 10 10.59 4.26 -3.11
N ASP A 11 10.54 5.22 -4.03
CA ASP A 11 9.58 5.23 -5.12
C ASP A 11 9.81 4.03 -6.06
N THR A 12 11.05 3.83 -6.51
CA THR A 12 11.39 2.72 -7.40
C THR A 12 11.08 1.37 -6.75
N PHE A 13 11.56 1.11 -5.54
CA PHE A 13 11.32 -0.16 -4.86
C PHE A 13 9.88 -0.30 -4.37
N GLY A 14 9.22 0.81 -4.04
CA GLY A 14 7.81 0.85 -3.63
C GLY A 14 6.85 0.38 -4.71
N TYR A 15 7.21 0.55 -5.99
CA TYR A 15 6.45 0.03 -7.12
C TYR A 15 7.01 -1.27 -7.68
N LEU A 16 8.34 -1.36 -7.85
CA LEU A 16 8.97 -2.49 -8.51
C LEU A 16 8.76 -3.82 -7.77
N LEU A 17 8.94 -3.84 -6.45
CA LEU A 17 8.77 -5.09 -5.67
C LEU A 17 7.33 -5.57 -5.64
N PRO A 18 6.32 -4.74 -5.27
CA PRO A 18 4.92 -5.17 -5.35
C PRO A 18 4.51 -5.54 -6.77
N GLY A 19 4.97 -4.78 -7.78
CA GLY A 19 4.68 -5.05 -9.18
C GLY A 19 5.30 -6.35 -9.69
N GLY A 20 6.51 -6.70 -9.23
CA GLY A 20 7.15 -7.98 -9.55
C GLY A 20 6.36 -9.19 -8.99
N VAL A 21 5.90 -9.10 -7.74
CA VAL A 21 5.03 -10.13 -7.14
C VAL A 21 3.69 -10.21 -7.87
N PHE A 22 3.12 -9.06 -8.23
CA PHE A 22 1.87 -8.99 -8.99
C PHE A 22 2.02 -9.60 -10.39
N LEU A 23 3.12 -9.28 -11.09
CA LEU A 23 3.44 -9.86 -12.39
C LEU A 23 3.57 -11.40 -12.31
N ALA A 24 4.29 -11.91 -11.30
CA ALA A 24 4.43 -13.34 -11.07
C ALA A 24 3.06 -14.00 -10.81
N ALA A 25 2.21 -13.36 -10.00
CA ALA A 25 0.86 -13.83 -9.72
C ALA A 25 -0.01 -13.91 -11.00
N LEU A 26 0.04 -12.86 -11.83
CA LEU A 26 -0.67 -12.84 -13.13
C LEU A 26 -0.13 -13.89 -14.09
N ALA A 27 1.19 -14.08 -14.14
CA ALA A 27 1.80 -15.11 -14.97
C ALA A 27 1.36 -16.52 -14.54
N ILE A 28 1.32 -16.82 -13.24
CA ILE A 28 0.83 -18.08 -12.69
C ILE A 28 -0.66 -18.27 -13.04
N LEU A 29 -1.47 -17.21 -12.87
CA LEU A 29 -2.90 -17.25 -13.17
C LEU A 29 -3.16 -17.50 -14.65
N PHE A 30 -2.50 -16.73 -15.52
CA PHE A 30 -2.61 -16.88 -16.96
C PHE A 30 -2.20 -18.29 -17.41
N TRP A 31 -1.07 -18.75 -16.91
CA TRP A 31 -0.58 -20.08 -17.22
C TRP A 31 -1.55 -21.18 -16.75
N ALA A 32 -2.11 -21.09 -15.55
CA ALA A 32 -3.07 -22.05 -15.03
C ALA A 32 -4.36 -22.12 -15.86
N LEU A 33 -4.81 -20.99 -16.41
CA LEU A 33 -6.07 -20.90 -17.15
C LEU A 33 -5.95 -21.30 -18.62
N TYR A 34 -4.85 -20.88 -19.28
CA TYR A 34 -4.75 -20.98 -20.74
C TYR A 34 -3.72 -22.00 -21.24
N MET A 35 -2.70 -22.31 -20.44
CA MET A 35 -1.60 -23.21 -20.84
C MET A 35 -1.25 -24.25 -19.76
N PRO A 36 -2.24 -25.00 -19.24
CA PRO A 36 -1.98 -25.87 -18.08
C PRO A 36 -0.98 -27.00 -18.36
N GLN A 37 -0.80 -27.38 -19.63
CA GLN A 37 0.10 -28.47 -20.03
C GLN A 37 1.50 -28.01 -20.47
N VAL A 38 1.72 -26.69 -20.61
CA VAL A 38 3.01 -26.11 -21.00
C VAL A 38 3.85 -25.86 -19.75
N PRO A 39 5.09 -26.37 -19.64
CA PRO A 39 5.94 -26.07 -18.50
C PRO A 39 6.32 -24.58 -18.51
N LEU A 40 6.23 -23.92 -17.35
CA LEU A 40 6.70 -22.56 -17.18
C LEU A 40 8.22 -22.60 -17.03
N VAL A 41 8.95 -22.36 -18.12
CA VAL A 41 10.43 -22.33 -18.12
C VAL A 41 10.89 -20.89 -18.02
N LEU A 42 11.38 -20.50 -16.84
CA LEU A 42 11.98 -19.17 -16.60
C LEU A 42 13.50 -19.14 -16.83
N ALA A 43 14.11 -20.28 -17.14
CA ALA A 43 15.56 -20.47 -17.05
C ALA A 43 16.41 -19.88 -18.20
N GLU A 44 15.81 -19.44 -19.31
CA GLU A 44 16.55 -19.02 -20.51
C GLU A 44 16.14 -17.64 -21.05
N LEU A 45 15.82 -16.71 -20.15
CA LEU A 45 15.48 -15.36 -20.59
C LEU A 45 16.75 -14.60 -20.99
N SER A 46 16.71 -13.95 -22.14
CA SER A 46 17.80 -13.03 -22.57
C SER A 46 17.83 -11.76 -21.70
N VAL A 47 18.98 -11.09 -21.63
CA VAL A 47 19.10 -9.83 -20.88
C VAL A 47 18.06 -8.79 -21.27
N PRO A 48 17.72 -8.56 -22.57
CA PRO A 48 16.63 -7.67 -22.95
C PRO A 48 15.27 -8.09 -22.39
N ALA A 49 14.99 -9.40 -22.30
CA ALA A 49 13.74 -9.89 -21.72
C ALA A 49 13.64 -9.61 -20.22
N TYR A 50 14.74 -9.73 -19.46
CA TYR A 50 14.80 -9.33 -18.06
C TYR A 50 14.51 -7.83 -17.88
N ILE A 51 15.12 -6.98 -18.71
CA ILE A 51 14.86 -5.52 -18.67
C ILE A 51 13.38 -5.23 -18.96
N ALA A 52 12.82 -5.88 -19.98
CA ALA A 52 11.39 -5.72 -20.30
C ALA A 52 10.48 -6.15 -19.14
N LEU A 53 10.80 -7.25 -18.46
CA LEU A 53 10.06 -7.69 -17.26
C LEU A 53 10.19 -6.72 -16.10
N LEU A 54 11.34 -6.09 -15.87
CA LEU A 54 11.51 -5.07 -14.83
C LEU A 54 10.67 -3.83 -15.14
N VAL A 55 10.67 -3.37 -16.40
CA VAL A 55 9.83 -2.24 -16.83
C VAL A 55 8.35 -2.60 -16.66
N LEU A 56 7.94 -3.79 -17.06
CA LEU A 56 6.56 -4.26 -16.90
C LEU A 56 6.17 -4.38 -15.42
N ALA A 57 7.05 -4.91 -14.57
CA ALA A 57 6.83 -4.98 -13.13
C ALA A 57 6.66 -3.59 -12.52
N TYR A 58 7.46 -2.60 -12.91
CA TYR A 58 7.30 -1.23 -12.46
C TYR A 58 5.93 -0.65 -12.87
N PHE A 59 5.52 -0.83 -14.12
CA PHE A 59 4.21 -0.41 -14.63
C PHE A 59 3.05 -1.08 -13.87
N LEU A 60 3.13 -2.39 -13.68
CA LEU A 60 2.15 -3.16 -12.91
C LEU A 60 2.12 -2.75 -11.44
N GLY A 61 3.23 -2.24 -10.88
CA GLY A 61 3.28 -1.65 -9.56
C GLY A 61 2.37 -0.44 -9.42
N HIS A 62 2.34 0.44 -10.41
CA HIS A 62 1.40 1.58 -10.44
C HIS A 62 -0.05 1.13 -10.52
N LEU A 63 -0.37 0.16 -11.39
CA LEU A 63 -1.70 -0.42 -11.46
C LEU A 63 -2.12 -1.07 -10.14
N ASN A 64 -1.22 -1.79 -9.52
CA ASN A 64 -1.41 -2.41 -8.22
C ASN A 64 -1.71 -1.40 -7.11
N GLN A 65 -1.05 -0.24 -7.11
CA GLN A 65 -1.37 0.87 -6.22
C GLN A 65 -2.78 1.43 -6.46
N ALA A 66 -3.19 1.57 -7.72
CA ALA A 66 -4.55 1.99 -8.05
C ALA A 66 -5.61 1.02 -7.52
N LEU A 67 -5.39 -0.29 -7.69
CA LEU A 67 -6.25 -1.34 -7.11
C LEU A 67 -6.27 -1.27 -5.58
N GLY A 68 -5.12 -1.01 -4.95
CA GLY A 68 -5.02 -0.80 -3.51
C GLY A 68 -5.82 0.39 -3.02
N ASN A 69 -5.82 1.51 -3.76
CA ASN A 69 -6.66 2.67 -3.46
C ASN A 69 -8.16 2.35 -3.52
N MET A 70 -8.57 1.57 -4.52
CA MET A 70 -9.96 1.12 -4.63
C MET A 70 -10.37 0.23 -3.44
N LEU A 71 -9.51 -0.72 -3.06
CA LEU A 71 -9.77 -1.59 -1.90
C LEU A 71 -9.91 -0.79 -0.61
N VAL A 72 -9.05 0.20 -0.38
CA VAL A 72 -9.10 1.06 0.82
C VAL A 72 -10.40 1.84 0.88
N LYS A 73 -10.85 2.42 -0.24
CA LYS A 73 -12.15 3.12 -0.31
C LYS A 73 -13.32 2.20 0.02
N LEU A 74 -13.24 0.93 -0.39
CA LEU A 74 -14.28 -0.07 -0.15
C LEU A 74 -14.33 -0.51 1.32
N LEU A 75 -13.16 -0.63 1.98
CA LEU A 75 -13.08 -1.12 3.35
C LEU A 75 -13.37 -0.02 4.37
N ARG A 76 -12.65 1.05 4.35
CA ARG A 76 -12.81 2.28 5.15
C ARG A 76 -11.58 3.17 5.01
N PRO A 77 -11.71 4.45 4.67
CA PRO A 77 -10.59 5.38 4.63
C PRO A 77 -9.90 5.52 5.98
N PRO A 78 -8.57 5.63 6.03
CA PRO A 78 -7.82 5.79 7.28
C PRO A 78 -8.22 7.05 8.06
N GLU A 79 -8.54 8.13 7.36
CA GLU A 79 -8.98 9.41 7.92
C GLU A 79 -10.25 9.23 8.75
N GLU A 80 -11.22 8.48 8.22
CA GLU A 80 -12.44 8.11 8.93
C GLU A 80 -12.17 7.27 10.18
N ALA A 81 -11.26 6.28 10.05
CA ALA A 81 -10.95 5.38 11.16
C ALA A 81 -10.26 6.11 12.33
N VAL A 82 -9.43 7.13 12.03
CA VAL A 82 -8.63 7.86 13.03
C VAL A 82 -9.37 9.06 13.60
N LEU A 83 -10.14 9.79 12.77
CA LEU A 83 -10.76 11.07 13.16
C LEU A 83 -12.22 10.94 13.61
N SER A 84 -12.88 9.79 13.37
CA SER A 84 -14.25 9.58 13.82
C SER A 84 -14.32 9.11 15.28
N LYS A 85 -15.27 9.66 16.03
CA LYS A 85 -15.49 9.33 17.44
C LYS A 85 -15.89 7.86 17.62
N GLY A 86 -15.37 7.23 18.67
CA GLY A 86 -15.78 5.90 19.11
C GLY A 86 -15.19 4.73 18.33
N GLN A 87 -14.17 4.99 17.51
CA GLN A 87 -13.44 3.92 16.81
C GLN A 87 -12.25 3.43 17.65
N PRO A 88 -11.89 2.13 17.59
CA PRO A 88 -10.76 1.59 18.34
C PRO A 88 -9.41 2.26 18.01
N GLU A 89 -9.31 2.82 16.81
CA GLU A 89 -8.10 3.49 16.31
C GLU A 89 -8.19 5.02 16.37
N SER A 90 -9.30 5.59 16.92
CA SER A 90 -9.52 7.03 16.93
C SER A 90 -8.53 7.78 17.83
N MET A 91 -8.19 8.99 17.40
CA MET A 91 -7.53 9.98 18.24
C MET A 91 -8.47 10.46 19.36
N PRO A 92 -7.92 11.03 20.46
CA PRO A 92 -8.74 11.74 21.44
C PRO A 92 -9.62 12.78 20.74
N TYR A 93 -10.92 12.74 21.02
CA TYR A 93 -11.91 13.56 20.32
C TYR A 93 -11.65 15.07 20.51
N ASP A 94 -11.16 15.45 21.69
CA ASP A 94 -10.84 16.84 22.01
C ASP A 94 -9.73 17.41 21.09
N LEU A 95 -8.75 16.59 20.71
CA LEU A 95 -7.71 16.99 19.76
C LEU A 95 -8.26 17.17 18.34
N VAL A 96 -9.20 16.33 17.94
CA VAL A 96 -9.86 16.45 16.63
C VAL A 96 -10.70 17.72 16.60
N GLN A 97 -11.48 18.00 17.65
CA GLN A 97 -12.25 19.24 17.77
C GLN A 97 -11.35 20.48 17.78
N LEU A 98 -10.25 20.45 18.53
CA LEU A 98 -9.29 21.55 18.55
C LEU A 98 -8.72 21.82 17.15
N ALA A 99 -8.36 20.76 16.40
CA ALA A 99 -7.88 20.91 15.04
C ALA A 99 -8.95 21.51 14.11
N GLN A 100 -10.22 21.12 14.27
CA GLN A 100 -11.35 21.70 13.51
C GLN A 100 -11.51 23.20 13.79
N VAL A 101 -11.51 23.59 15.06
CA VAL A 101 -11.61 25.01 15.47
C VAL A 101 -10.45 25.81 14.87
N LYS A 102 -9.21 25.34 15.02
CA LYS A 102 -8.02 26.04 14.48
C LYS A 102 -8.01 26.11 12.96
N ALA A 103 -8.49 25.08 12.26
CA ALA A 103 -8.63 25.09 10.82
C ALA A 103 -9.72 26.09 10.37
N SER A 104 -10.84 26.17 11.11
CA SER A 104 -11.90 27.15 10.86
C SER A 104 -11.42 28.58 11.04
N GLU A 105 -10.71 28.87 12.13
CA GLU A 105 -10.08 30.17 12.39
C GLU A 105 -9.09 30.56 11.27
N MET A 106 -8.27 29.61 10.82
CA MET A 106 -7.27 29.86 9.78
C MET A 106 -7.90 30.18 8.42
N LEU A 107 -9.01 29.52 8.07
CA LEU A 107 -9.67 29.67 6.78
C LEU A 107 -10.76 30.76 6.80
N GLY A 108 -11.15 31.26 7.97
CA GLY A 108 -12.24 32.22 8.11
C GLY A 108 -13.64 31.65 7.78
N VAL A 109 -13.79 30.32 7.89
CA VAL A 109 -15.03 29.61 7.53
C VAL A 109 -15.48 28.72 8.70
N ASP A 110 -16.77 28.67 8.99
CA ASP A 110 -17.32 27.74 10.00
C ASP A 110 -17.31 26.33 9.47
N LEU A 111 -16.42 25.49 10.01
CA LEU A 111 -16.18 24.13 9.57
C LEU A 111 -16.78 23.08 10.53
N LYS A 112 -17.85 23.41 11.26
CA LYS A 112 -18.48 22.51 12.26
C LYS A 112 -18.89 21.13 11.70
N GLU A 113 -19.17 21.06 10.41
CA GLU A 113 -19.60 19.83 9.72
C GLU A 113 -18.53 19.30 8.73
N MET A 114 -17.26 19.63 8.95
CA MET A 114 -16.20 19.17 8.06
C MET A 114 -16.03 17.67 8.13
N SER A 115 -15.97 17.01 6.96
CA SER A 115 -15.65 15.59 6.90
C SER A 115 -14.21 15.30 7.39
N PRO A 116 -13.96 14.11 7.96
CA PRO A 116 -12.61 13.70 8.39
C PRO A 116 -11.55 13.83 7.28
N GLU A 117 -11.93 13.55 6.04
CA GLU A 117 -11.05 13.67 4.88
C GLU A 117 -10.61 15.12 4.63
N TRP A 118 -11.53 16.08 4.70
CA TRP A 118 -11.22 17.49 4.50
C TRP A 118 -10.36 18.05 5.64
N LEU A 119 -10.68 17.70 6.89
CA LEU A 119 -9.85 18.10 8.03
C LEU A 119 -8.41 17.60 7.86
N PHE A 120 -8.25 16.32 7.52
CA PHE A 120 -6.94 15.76 7.27
C PHE A 120 -6.20 16.50 6.16
N ARG A 121 -6.87 16.75 5.01
CA ARG A 121 -6.25 17.47 3.87
C ARG A 121 -5.77 18.87 4.25
N ILE A 122 -6.58 19.64 4.97
CA ILE A 122 -6.20 21.01 5.40
C ILE A 122 -4.97 20.96 6.31
N CYS A 123 -4.97 20.05 7.30
CA CYS A 123 -3.84 19.90 8.21
C CYS A 123 -2.57 19.44 7.46
N ASP A 124 -2.70 18.45 6.60
CA ASP A 124 -1.60 17.87 5.81
C ASP A 124 -1.00 18.91 4.86
N GLU A 125 -1.82 19.63 4.09
CA GLU A 125 -1.35 20.69 3.19
C GLU A 125 -0.70 21.87 3.94
N THR A 126 -1.23 22.23 5.10
CA THR A 126 -0.62 23.29 5.94
C THR A 126 0.77 22.89 6.41
N MET A 127 0.96 21.62 6.77
CA MET A 127 2.26 21.06 7.14
C MET A 127 3.24 21.06 5.97
N VAL A 128 2.78 20.67 4.78
CA VAL A 128 3.59 20.67 3.54
C VAL A 128 4.09 22.06 3.21
N GLN A 129 3.20 23.04 3.19
CA GLN A 129 3.55 24.42 2.82
C GLN A 129 4.57 25.07 3.78
N ARG A 130 4.69 24.54 5.00
CA ARG A 130 5.65 25.02 6.00
C ARG A 130 6.95 24.24 6.07
N GLY A 131 7.15 23.28 5.20
CA GLY A 131 8.38 22.49 5.14
C GLY A 131 8.59 21.52 6.33
N SER A 132 7.56 21.29 7.15
CA SER A 132 7.63 20.42 8.35
C SER A 132 7.28 18.96 8.05
N CYS A 133 7.76 18.41 6.91
CA CYS A 133 7.16 17.22 6.32
C CYS A 133 8.05 15.98 6.21
N THR A 134 9.26 15.97 6.78
CA THR A 134 10.21 14.87 6.57
C THR A 134 9.63 13.48 6.93
N ASP A 135 8.92 13.38 8.06
CA ASP A 135 8.32 12.11 8.49
C ASP A 135 7.07 11.71 7.69
N ARG A 136 6.33 12.70 7.16
CA ARG A 136 5.13 12.45 6.33
C ARG A 136 5.45 11.63 5.09
N GLU A 137 6.48 12.02 4.35
CA GLU A 137 6.88 11.30 3.12
C GLU A 137 7.24 9.86 3.42
N VAL A 138 7.99 9.62 4.49
CA VAL A 138 8.34 8.26 4.92
C VAL A 138 7.10 7.42 5.22
N TYR A 139 6.09 7.98 5.90
CA TYR A 139 4.84 7.25 6.17
C TYR A 139 4.04 7.01 4.90
N GLN A 140 3.97 7.98 3.99
CA GLN A 140 3.27 7.85 2.72
C GLN A 140 3.88 6.75 1.82
N TYR A 141 5.21 6.69 1.72
CA TYR A 141 5.90 5.64 0.97
C TYR A 141 5.69 4.26 1.57
N ARG A 142 5.82 4.13 2.90
CA ARG A 142 5.58 2.86 3.60
C ARG A 142 4.14 2.41 3.47
N GLU A 143 3.18 3.32 3.59
CA GLU A 143 1.77 3.05 3.37
C GLU A 143 1.53 2.49 1.98
N GLY A 144 2.02 3.18 0.93
CA GLY A 144 1.93 2.75 -0.45
C GLY A 144 2.54 1.36 -0.68
N PHE A 145 3.76 1.14 -0.21
CA PHE A 145 4.46 -0.13 -0.32
C PHE A 145 3.66 -1.29 0.30
N TYR A 146 3.26 -1.19 1.57
CA TYR A 146 2.54 -2.28 2.24
C TYR A 146 1.17 -2.53 1.62
N ARG A 147 0.48 -1.50 1.14
CA ARG A 147 -0.78 -1.63 0.41
C ARG A 147 -0.57 -2.40 -0.90
N GLY A 148 0.43 -2.04 -1.68
CA GLY A 148 0.78 -2.72 -2.93
C GLY A 148 1.15 -4.19 -2.69
N VAL A 149 2.00 -4.49 -1.71
CA VAL A 149 2.36 -5.87 -1.36
C VAL A 149 1.13 -6.68 -0.93
N THR A 150 0.20 -6.07 -0.16
CA THR A 150 -1.04 -6.73 0.24
C THR A 150 -1.86 -7.19 -0.96
N ILE A 151 -2.09 -6.30 -1.93
CA ILE A 151 -2.83 -6.65 -3.16
C ILE A 151 -2.12 -7.74 -3.94
N SER A 152 -0.80 -7.62 -4.12
CA SER A 152 -0.01 -8.62 -4.85
C SER A 152 -0.11 -10.00 -4.23
N LEU A 153 -0.03 -10.10 -2.89
CA LEU A 153 -0.14 -11.37 -2.17
C LEU A 153 -1.56 -11.96 -2.22
N LEU A 154 -2.60 -11.11 -2.21
CA LEU A 154 -3.98 -11.58 -2.40
C LEU A 154 -4.19 -12.16 -3.80
N VAL A 155 -3.68 -11.47 -4.84
CA VAL A 155 -3.75 -11.98 -6.22
C VAL A 155 -2.91 -13.24 -6.39
N LEU A 156 -1.74 -13.33 -5.74
CA LEU A 156 -0.93 -14.55 -5.73
C LEU A 156 -1.66 -15.71 -5.06
N ALA A 157 -2.27 -15.49 -3.90
CA ALA A 157 -3.08 -16.52 -3.23
C ALA A 157 -4.22 -17.01 -4.13
N MET A 158 -4.93 -16.08 -4.79
CA MET A 158 -5.99 -16.41 -5.75
C MET A 158 -5.44 -17.22 -6.92
N ALA A 159 -4.33 -16.82 -7.52
CA ALA A 159 -3.70 -17.54 -8.62
C ALA A 159 -3.30 -18.99 -8.23
N LEU A 160 -2.75 -19.15 -7.03
CA LEU A 160 -2.38 -20.45 -6.48
C LEU A 160 -3.62 -21.33 -6.17
N ILE A 161 -4.72 -20.75 -5.70
CA ILE A 161 -5.99 -21.45 -5.46
C ILE A 161 -6.57 -21.93 -6.80
N VAL A 162 -6.66 -21.03 -7.78
CA VAL A 162 -7.10 -21.39 -9.14
C VAL A 162 -6.26 -22.55 -9.70
N ARG A 163 -4.94 -22.44 -9.50
CA ARG A 163 -4.00 -23.50 -9.88
C ARG A 163 -4.26 -24.83 -9.16
N ALA A 164 -4.62 -24.81 -7.88
CA ALA A 164 -4.90 -26.00 -7.09
C ALA A 164 -6.20 -26.70 -7.53
N VAL A 165 -7.18 -25.92 -8.01
CA VAL A 165 -8.52 -26.43 -8.39
C VAL A 165 -8.55 -26.98 -9.81
N ILE A 166 -7.74 -26.45 -10.73
CA ILE A 166 -7.72 -26.90 -12.12
C ILE A 166 -6.90 -28.19 -12.24
N PRO A 167 -7.53 -29.34 -12.61
CA PRO A 167 -6.82 -30.62 -12.74
C PRO A 167 -5.83 -30.60 -13.91
N GLY A 168 -4.76 -31.40 -13.79
CA GLY A 168 -3.81 -31.64 -14.90
C GLY A 168 -2.71 -30.61 -15.08
N THR A 169 -2.69 -29.59 -14.25
CA THR A 169 -1.64 -28.56 -14.29
C THR A 169 -0.43 -28.98 -13.45
N SER A 170 0.72 -29.27 -14.05
CA SER A 170 1.98 -29.53 -13.34
C SER A 170 2.90 -28.33 -13.43
N LEU A 171 3.22 -27.66 -12.31
CA LEU A 171 4.25 -26.61 -12.28
C LEU A 171 5.62 -27.27 -12.35
N ARG A 172 6.33 -27.08 -13.45
CA ARG A 172 7.70 -27.56 -13.61
C ARG A 172 8.64 -26.37 -13.35
N ILE A 173 9.33 -26.41 -12.23
CA ILE A 173 10.37 -25.43 -11.89
C ILE A 173 11.71 -26.08 -12.28
N ALA A 174 12.38 -25.52 -13.29
CA ALA A 174 13.64 -26.00 -13.85
C ALA A 174 13.58 -27.38 -14.57
N THR A 175 14.71 -27.83 -15.09
CA THR A 175 14.87 -29.04 -15.91
C THR A 175 14.53 -30.36 -15.22
N SER A 176 14.34 -30.38 -13.91
CA SER A 176 13.84 -31.53 -13.15
C SER A 176 12.32 -31.40 -12.94
N VAL A 177 11.58 -32.40 -13.41
CA VAL A 177 10.12 -32.53 -13.26
C VAL A 177 9.77 -32.74 -11.77
N GLN A 178 9.80 -31.68 -10.99
CA GLN A 178 9.19 -31.71 -9.66
C GLN A 178 7.77 -31.18 -9.78
N VAL A 179 6.81 -32.06 -9.77
CA VAL A 179 5.41 -31.72 -9.52
C VAL A 179 5.34 -31.10 -8.13
N LEU A 180 4.99 -29.82 -8.06
CA LEU A 180 4.77 -29.21 -6.76
C LEU A 180 3.67 -30.02 -6.05
N SER A 181 4.01 -30.62 -4.92
CA SER A 181 3.06 -31.44 -4.19
C SER A 181 1.89 -30.56 -3.72
N THR A 182 0.71 -31.12 -3.59
CA THR A 182 -0.47 -30.40 -3.07
C THR A 182 -0.17 -29.73 -1.72
N LEU A 183 0.65 -30.36 -0.89
CA LEU A 183 1.10 -29.81 0.40
C LEU A 183 1.93 -28.54 0.22
N THR A 184 2.85 -28.52 -0.75
CA THR A 184 3.67 -27.33 -1.06
C THR A 184 2.80 -26.20 -1.57
N LEU A 185 1.82 -26.49 -2.40
CA LEU A 185 0.88 -25.50 -2.91
C LEU A 185 0.02 -24.90 -1.79
N LEU A 186 -0.52 -25.72 -0.91
CA LEU A 186 -1.25 -25.28 0.29
C LEU A 186 -0.37 -24.41 1.20
N PHE A 187 0.89 -24.80 1.39
CA PHE A 187 1.84 -23.99 2.15
C PHE A 187 2.01 -22.59 1.56
N PHE A 188 2.21 -22.45 0.25
CA PHE A 188 2.35 -21.14 -0.39
C PHE A 188 1.03 -20.34 -0.39
N ILE A 189 -0.13 -20.95 -0.48
CA ILE A 189 -1.42 -20.28 -0.33
C ILE A 189 -1.54 -19.69 1.08
N ILE A 190 -1.28 -20.50 2.12
CA ILE A 190 -1.34 -20.05 3.51
C ILE A 190 -0.33 -18.92 3.75
N LEU A 191 0.90 -19.09 3.26
CA LEU A 191 1.94 -18.06 3.40
C LEU A 191 1.54 -16.74 2.72
N SER A 192 0.94 -16.81 1.53
CA SER A 192 0.47 -15.62 0.81
C SER A 192 -0.67 -14.91 1.54
N ILE A 193 -1.64 -15.65 2.08
CA ILE A 193 -2.75 -15.09 2.86
C ILE A 193 -2.23 -14.49 4.18
N ALA A 194 -1.37 -15.21 4.89
CA ALA A 194 -0.76 -14.70 6.13
C ALA A 194 0.09 -13.45 5.87
N GLY A 195 0.88 -13.46 4.79
CA GLY A 195 1.66 -12.30 4.34
C GLY A 195 0.77 -11.11 3.99
N ALA A 196 -0.33 -11.34 3.26
CA ALA A 196 -1.29 -10.29 2.93
C ALA A 196 -1.92 -9.69 4.20
N TRP A 197 -2.29 -10.50 5.18
CA TRP A 197 -2.84 -10.03 6.45
C TRP A 197 -1.82 -9.22 7.24
N LEU A 198 -0.56 -9.67 7.35
CA LEU A 198 0.51 -8.96 8.05
C LEU A 198 0.83 -7.62 7.39
N THR A 199 0.93 -7.60 6.05
CA THR A 199 1.20 -6.37 5.29
C THR A 199 0.03 -5.39 5.36
N PHE A 200 -1.22 -5.87 5.35
CA PHE A 200 -2.40 -5.05 5.57
C PHE A 200 -2.42 -4.42 6.98
N ARG A 201 -2.04 -5.16 8.04
CA ARG A 201 -1.89 -4.58 9.38
C ARG A 201 -0.81 -3.51 9.43
N ARG A 202 0.31 -3.71 8.71
CA ARG A 202 1.38 -2.69 8.60
C ARG A 202 0.89 -1.46 7.84
N TYR A 203 0.20 -1.65 6.72
CA TYR A 203 -0.47 -0.57 5.98
C TYR A 203 -1.35 0.27 6.92
N ARG A 204 -2.30 -0.36 7.65
CA ARG A 204 -3.20 0.33 8.59
C ARG A 204 -2.43 1.11 9.65
N ARG A 205 -1.34 0.58 10.16
CA ARG A 205 -0.49 1.26 11.13
C ARG A 205 0.17 2.52 10.56
N PHE A 206 0.73 2.46 9.36
CA PHE A 206 1.39 3.61 8.74
C PHE A 206 0.40 4.67 8.29
N SER A 207 -0.76 4.28 7.75
CA SER A 207 -1.86 5.19 7.46
C SER A 207 -2.31 5.96 8.70
N ARG A 208 -2.47 5.26 9.83
CA ARG A 208 -2.80 5.89 11.11
C ARG A 208 -1.73 6.90 11.54
N TYR A 209 -0.47 6.53 11.46
CA TYR A 209 0.62 7.45 11.80
C TYR A 209 0.60 8.70 10.93
N ARG A 210 0.41 8.56 9.62
CA ARG A 210 0.31 9.69 8.70
C ARG A 210 -0.79 10.67 9.12
N VAL A 211 -2.00 10.18 9.37
CA VAL A 211 -3.13 11.02 9.79
C VAL A 211 -2.87 11.68 11.15
N THR A 212 -2.39 10.90 12.13
CA THR A 212 -2.08 11.42 13.47
C THR A 212 -1.01 12.50 13.43
N HIS A 213 0.08 12.28 12.68
CA HIS A 213 1.15 13.26 12.56
C HIS A 213 0.70 14.54 11.86
N ALA A 214 -0.15 14.46 10.84
CA ALA A 214 -0.70 15.64 10.17
C ALA A 214 -1.50 16.51 11.14
N ILE A 215 -2.38 15.90 11.94
CA ILE A 215 -3.20 16.63 12.92
C ILE A 215 -2.35 17.23 14.04
N LEU A 216 -1.49 16.43 14.66
CA LEU A 216 -0.64 16.91 15.78
C LEU A 216 0.36 17.98 15.30
N GLY A 217 0.99 17.78 14.16
CA GLY A 217 1.91 18.76 13.60
C GLY A 217 1.23 20.08 13.27
N PHE A 218 0.02 20.02 12.70
CA PHE A 218 -0.80 21.22 12.46
C PHE A 218 -1.08 21.98 13.77
N LEU A 219 -1.49 21.28 14.83
CA LEU A 219 -1.78 21.90 16.12
C LEU A 219 -0.54 22.58 16.72
N VAL A 220 0.61 21.91 16.70
CA VAL A 220 1.89 22.47 17.18
C VAL A 220 2.26 23.74 16.41
N LEU A 221 2.11 23.74 15.09
CA LEU A 221 2.40 24.91 14.25
C LEU A 221 1.48 26.10 14.54
N GLN A 222 0.21 25.85 14.88
CA GLN A 222 -0.71 26.93 15.24
C GLN A 222 -0.39 27.54 16.60
N GLU A 223 0.10 26.75 17.56
CA GLU A 223 0.51 27.23 18.87
C GLU A 223 1.76 28.12 18.81
N GLN A 224 2.76 27.71 18.01
CA GLN A 224 3.97 28.52 17.79
C GLN A 224 3.65 29.91 17.23
N LYS A 225 2.70 30.02 16.29
CA LYS A 225 2.24 31.30 15.74
C LYS A 225 1.62 32.25 16.80
N GLN A 226 0.97 31.69 17.82
CA GLN A 226 0.34 32.48 18.87
C GLN A 226 1.37 33.04 19.87
N THR A 227 2.49 32.31 20.02
CA THR A 227 3.58 32.73 20.96
C THR A 227 4.50 33.78 20.34
N GLU A 228 4.54 33.90 19.01
CA GLU A 228 5.35 34.91 18.29
C GLU A 228 4.64 36.25 18.06
N LYS A 229 3.38 36.37 18.45
CA LYS A 229 2.58 37.60 18.41
C LYS A 229 2.51 38.25 19.79
#